data_0013d309b6b8b8bd1f3f3d6b5f86a8f5
#
_entry.id   0013d309b6b8b8bd1f3f3d6b5f86a8f5
#
_cell.length_a   1.000
_cell.length_b   1.000
_cell.length_c   1.000
_cell.angle_alpha   90.00
_cell.angle_beta   90.00
_cell.angle_gamma   90.00
#
_symmetry.space_group_name_H-M   'P 1'
#
loop_
_entity.id
_entity.type
_entity.pdbx_description
1 polymer ?
#
loop_
_entity_poly.entity_id
_entity_poly.type
_entity_poly.pdbx_seq_one_letter_code
_entity_poly.pdbx_strand_id
1 'polypeptide(L)'
;RATPAEVAVRFLPRLPRLTSPPVGQLLAAAAPIADTLSTRQPEEYAWSEYNHHTAGMFVFAMGLLAVLERTGRARWARHWPLLFLGLAAFLFVRNDPRAWPLGPAGFWESMVLPDVLQHRVTVLLVVALGIFEWLVRIGRLTRPRWRLAFPLLCATGGAVLLTHSHAMFNLKSEFLAEVSHAPMGIFAVLMGWGRWIELRLPEAESRAPGWVWSLSFLLIGAILLSYREA
;
A
#
# COMPACT_ATOMS: atom_id res chain seq x y z
N ARG A 1 -46.62 -19.74 57.74
CA ARG A 1 -45.33 -20.32 57.30
C ARG A 1 -45.19 -19.93 55.85
N ALA A 2 -44.25 -18.99 55.58
CA ALA A 2 -43.97 -18.57 54.21
C ALA A 2 -43.30 -19.71 53.46
N THR A 3 -43.58 -19.90 52.19
CA THR A 3 -42.99 -20.93 51.34
C THR A 3 -41.53 -20.58 50.99
N PRO A 4 -40.68 -21.59 50.75
CA PRO A 4 -39.27 -21.33 50.39
C PRO A 4 -39.08 -20.39 49.18
N ALA A 5 -40.05 -20.33 48.29
CA ALA A 5 -40.05 -19.43 47.14
C ALA A 5 -40.25 -17.95 47.48
N GLU A 6 -41.07 -17.64 48.53
CA GLU A 6 -41.27 -16.27 48.98
C GLU A 6 -40.07 -15.68 49.72
N VAL A 7 -39.26 -16.51 50.34
CA VAL A 7 -38.05 -16.10 51.05
C VAL A 7 -36.91 -15.78 50.07
N ALA A 8 -36.81 -16.49 48.94
CA ALA A 8 -35.77 -16.29 47.94
C ALA A 8 -35.88 -14.93 47.21
N VAL A 9 -37.10 -14.41 47.02
CA VAL A 9 -37.32 -13.13 46.30
C VAL A 9 -36.91 -11.92 47.16
N ARG A 10 -36.80 -12.07 48.48
CA ARG A 10 -36.50 -10.96 49.41
C ARG A 10 -35.00 -10.60 49.50
N PHE A 11 -34.12 -11.44 48.98
CA PHE A 11 -32.65 -11.29 49.07
C PHE A 11 -31.98 -10.99 47.73
N LEU A 12 -32.70 -10.87 46.63
CA LEU A 12 -32.06 -10.41 45.39
C LEU A 12 -31.77 -8.91 45.48
N PRO A 13 -30.53 -8.47 45.39
CA PRO A 13 -30.22 -7.06 45.31
C PRO A 13 -30.91 -6.52 44.08
N ARG A 14 -31.70 -5.44 44.26
CA ARG A 14 -32.31 -4.73 43.13
C ARG A 14 -31.17 -4.18 42.27
N LEU A 15 -30.91 -4.82 41.14
CA LEU A 15 -30.00 -4.30 40.15
C LEU A 15 -30.45 -2.85 39.82
N PRO A 16 -29.52 -1.88 39.81
CA PRO A 16 -29.82 -0.53 39.39
C PRO A 16 -30.46 -0.58 38.00
N ARG A 17 -31.58 0.07 37.81
CA ARG A 17 -32.18 0.21 36.48
C ARG A 17 -31.17 0.95 35.62
N LEU A 18 -30.51 0.24 34.70
CA LEU A 18 -29.71 0.82 33.64
C LEU A 18 -30.70 1.61 32.75
N THR A 19 -31.00 2.83 33.11
CA THR A 19 -31.68 3.77 32.21
C THR A 19 -30.67 4.12 31.13
N SER A 20 -30.88 3.62 29.91
CA SER A 20 -30.08 4.03 28.77
C SER A 20 -30.13 5.56 28.67
N PRO A 21 -29.00 6.24 28.58
CA PRO A 21 -28.99 7.68 28.39
C PRO A 21 -29.75 8.02 27.10
N PRO A 22 -30.50 9.13 27.07
CA PRO A 22 -31.22 9.55 25.88
C PRO A 22 -30.23 9.68 24.70
N VAL A 23 -30.68 9.26 23.51
CA VAL A 23 -29.86 9.21 22.30
C VAL A 23 -29.10 10.51 22.04
N GLY A 24 -29.71 11.66 22.37
CA GLY A 24 -29.05 12.97 22.28
C GLY A 24 -27.81 13.13 23.17
N GLN A 25 -27.79 12.52 24.37
CA GLN A 25 -26.61 12.53 25.23
C GLN A 25 -25.49 11.60 24.73
N LEU A 26 -25.86 10.46 24.15
CA LEU A 26 -24.92 9.57 23.50
C LEU A 26 -24.29 10.22 22.26
N LEU A 27 -25.08 10.91 21.45
CA LEU A 27 -24.57 11.66 20.29
C LEU A 27 -23.68 12.83 20.70
N ALA A 28 -24.06 13.58 21.75
CA ALA A 28 -23.28 14.69 22.29
C ALA A 28 -21.96 14.21 22.92
N ALA A 29 -21.94 13.04 23.55
CA ALA A 29 -20.72 12.43 24.10
C ALA A 29 -19.82 11.82 22.99
N ALA A 30 -20.41 11.38 21.89
CA ALA A 30 -19.68 10.81 20.74
C ALA A 30 -19.09 11.91 19.83
N ALA A 31 -19.68 13.11 19.79
CA ALA A 31 -19.22 14.19 18.92
C ALA A 31 -17.73 14.59 19.11
N PRO A 32 -17.20 14.79 20.36
CA PRO A 32 -15.79 15.07 20.56
C PRO A 32 -14.89 13.90 20.16
N ILE A 33 -15.36 12.66 20.36
CA ILE A 33 -14.61 11.45 19.96
C ILE A 33 -14.58 11.33 18.43
N ALA A 34 -15.70 11.60 17.76
CA ALA A 34 -15.78 11.61 16.30
C ALA A 34 -14.86 12.71 15.71
N ASP A 35 -14.81 13.89 16.34
CA ASP A 35 -13.97 15.01 15.90
C ASP A 35 -12.48 14.70 16.08
N THR A 36 -12.09 14.04 17.18
CA THR A 36 -10.70 13.58 17.40
C THR A 36 -10.30 12.39 16.52
N LEU A 37 -11.26 11.56 16.09
CA LEU A 37 -11.03 10.47 15.14
C LEU A 37 -11.05 10.93 13.68
N SER A 38 -11.68 12.07 13.37
CA SER A 38 -11.90 12.57 12.01
C SER A 38 -10.80 13.51 11.51
N THR A 39 -9.96 14.05 12.39
CA THR A 39 -8.90 14.97 11.99
C THR A 39 -7.54 14.30 12.08
N ARG A 40 -7.05 13.78 10.95
CA ARG A 40 -5.61 13.55 10.78
C ARG A 40 -4.89 14.85 11.07
N GLN A 41 -3.83 14.79 11.86
CA GLN A 41 -3.01 15.97 12.14
C GLN A 41 -2.30 16.41 10.86
N PRO A 42 -2.09 17.73 10.65
CA PRO A 42 -1.35 18.24 9.48
C PRO A 42 0.02 17.56 9.29
N GLU A 43 0.64 17.13 10.36
CA GLU A 43 1.91 16.41 10.36
C GLU A 43 1.79 14.99 9.73
N GLU A 44 0.65 14.32 9.90
CA GLU A 44 0.40 13.00 9.32
C GLU A 44 0.21 13.09 7.79
N TYR A 45 -0.44 14.15 7.30
CA TYR A 45 -0.53 14.43 5.87
C TYR A 45 0.85 14.73 5.27
N ALA A 46 1.62 15.62 5.91
CA ALA A 46 2.97 15.94 5.46
C ALA A 46 3.88 14.71 5.44
N TRP A 47 3.74 13.82 6.42
CA TRP A 47 4.45 12.54 6.45
C TRP A 47 4.06 11.63 5.30
N SER A 48 2.77 11.46 5.06
CA SER A 48 2.25 10.65 3.97
C SER A 48 2.70 11.18 2.61
N GLU A 49 2.51 12.47 2.33
CA GLU A 49 2.95 13.10 1.09
C GLU A 49 4.47 12.98 0.87
N TYR A 50 5.27 13.21 1.91
CA TYR A 50 6.72 13.02 1.83
C TYR A 50 7.10 11.58 1.45
N ASN A 51 6.44 10.59 2.03
CA ASN A 51 6.70 9.19 1.73
C ASN A 51 6.32 8.83 0.29
N HIS A 52 5.18 9.32 -0.20
CA HIS A 52 4.74 9.11 -1.58
C HIS A 52 5.67 9.79 -2.58
N HIS A 53 6.09 11.04 -2.32
CA HIS A 53 7.05 11.73 -3.18
C HIS A 53 8.40 11.03 -3.22
N THR A 54 8.91 10.57 -2.06
CA THR A 54 10.18 9.83 -2.02
C THR A 54 10.07 8.49 -2.74
N ALA A 55 8.99 7.74 -2.52
CA ALA A 55 8.72 6.52 -3.28
C ALA A 55 8.61 6.82 -4.79
N GLY A 56 7.95 7.94 -5.14
CA GLY A 56 7.82 8.44 -6.51
C GLY A 56 9.17 8.69 -7.18
N MET A 57 10.15 9.25 -6.48
CA MET A 57 11.51 9.42 -7.02
C MET A 57 12.14 8.08 -7.40
N PHE A 58 12.02 7.06 -6.55
CA PHE A 58 12.52 5.72 -6.86
C PHE A 58 11.81 5.12 -8.07
N VAL A 59 10.47 5.14 -8.07
CA VAL A 59 9.67 4.53 -9.14
C VAL A 59 9.86 5.26 -10.46
N PHE A 60 9.92 6.58 -10.44
CA PHE A 60 10.18 7.39 -11.63
C PHE A 60 11.57 7.12 -12.20
N ALA A 61 12.60 7.07 -11.34
CA ALA A 61 13.96 6.72 -11.75
C ALA A 61 14.03 5.30 -12.35
N MET A 62 13.34 4.32 -11.74
CA MET A 62 13.24 2.97 -12.30
C MET A 62 12.57 2.96 -13.66
N GLY A 63 11.46 3.68 -13.83
CA GLY A 63 10.76 3.82 -15.12
C GLY A 63 11.65 4.46 -16.19
N LEU A 64 12.35 5.53 -15.83
CA LEU A 64 13.29 6.20 -16.73
C LEU A 64 14.43 5.29 -17.16
N LEU A 65 15.01 4.55 -16.23
CA LEU A 65 16.09 3.58 -16.54
C LEU A 65 15.56 2.39 -17.35
N ALA A 66 14.35 1.93 -17.11
CA ALA A 66 13.71 0.89 -17.92
C ALA A 66 13.50 1.35 -19.38
N VAL A 67 13.06 2.61 -19.57
CA VAL A 67 12.97 3.24 -20.90
C VAL A 67 14.36 3.37 -21.54
N LEU A 68 15.35 3.81 -20.78
CA LEU A 68 16.73 3.96 -21.27
C LEU A 68 17.35 2.62 -21.70
N GLU A 69 17.14 1.56 -20.91
CA GLU A 69 17.54 0.20 -21.27
C GLU A 69 16.90 -0.23 -22.59
N ARG A 70 15.61 0.05 -22.76
CA ARG A 70 14.85 -0.31 -23.97
C ARG A 70 15.39 0.35 -25.22
N THR A 71 15.93 1.58 -25.12
CA THR A 71 16.59 2.23 -26.27
C THR A 71 17.89 1.56 -26.69
N GLY A 72 18.42 0.62 -25.91
CA GLY A 72 19.70 -0.05 -26.16
C GLY A 72 20.94 0.82 -25.96
N ARG A 73 20.77 2.11 -25.59
CA ARG A 73 21.86 3.08 -25.46
C ARG A 73 22.70 2.91 -24.20
N ALA A 74 22.14 2.29 -23.16
CA ALA A 74 22.82 2.17 -21.88
C ALA A 74 22.67 0.75 -21.31
N ARG A 75 23.67 -0.10 -21.51
CA ARG A 75 23.65 -1.49 -21.01
C ARG A 75 23.62 -1.55 -19.48
N TRP A 76 24.17 -0.57 -18.80
CA TRP A 76 24.17 -0.51 -17.34
C TRP A 76 22.76 -0.25 -16.78
N ALA A 77 21.86 0.36 -17.56
CA ALA A 77 20.49 0.63 -17.15
C ALA A 77 19.71 -0.66 -16.81
N ARG A 78 20.12 -1.86 -17.28
CA ARG A 78 19.53 -3.16 -16.91
C ARG A 78 19.53 -3.44 -15.41
N HIS A 79 20.33 -2.71 -14.63
CA HIS A 79 20.38 -2.85 -13.18
C HIS A 79 19.33 -2.02 -12.44
N TRP A 80 18.42 -1.34 -13.15
CA TRP A 80 17.35 -0.55 -12.56
C TRP A 80 16.50 -1.29 -11.50
N PRO A 81 16.32 -2.66 -11.56
CA PRO A 81 15.54 -3.33 -10.52
C PRO A 81 16.19 -3.29 -9.13
N LEU A 82 17.48 -3.00 -9.02
CA LEU A 82 18.13 -2.83 -7.72
C LEU A 82 17.59 -1.62 -6.94
N LEU A 83 17.02 -0.63 -7.63
CA LEU A 83 16.36 0.51 -6.97
C LEU A 83 15.13 0.08 -6.15
N PHE A 84 14.49 -1.06 -6.47
CA PHE A 84 13.46 -1.62 -5.61
C PHE A 84 13.96 -1.97 -4.21
N LEU A 85 15.21 -2.38 -4.06
CA LEU A 85 15.79 -2.68 -2.75
C LEU A 85 15.96 -1.40 -1.92
N GLY A 86 16.35 -0.30 -2.56
CA GLY A 86 16.41 1.02 -1.94
C GLY A 86 15.01 1.50 -1.53
N LEU A 87 14.03 1.36 -2.43
CA LEU A 87 12.62 1.66 -2.13
C LEU A 87 12.10 0.79 -0.97
N ALA A 88 12.37 -0.50 -0.99
CA ALA A 88 11.93 -1.42 0.08
C ALA A 88 12.54 -1.04 1.43
N ALA A 89 13.83 -0.70 1.48
CA ALA A 89 14.50 -0.23 2.69
C ALA A 89 13.86 1.08 3.20
N PHE A 90 13.60 2.02 2.30
CA PHE A 90 12.91 3.26 2.63
C PHE A 90 11.51 3.01 3.20
N LEU A 91 10.68 2.21 2.52
CA LEU A 91 9.33 1.86 2.97
C LEU A 91 9.35 1.13 4.31
N PHE A 92 10.29 0.20 4.50
CA PHE A 92 10.42 -0.54 5.75
C PHE A 92 10.66 0.38 6.95
N VAL A 93 11.49 1.42 6.75
CA VAL A 93 11.89 2.35 7.82
C VAL A 93 10.86 3.45 8.04
N ARG A 94 10.25 3.97 6.96
CA ARG A 94 9.54 5.25 6.99
C ARG A 94 8.03 5.15 6.81
N ASN A 95 7.48 3.98 6.43
CA ASN A 95 6.09 3.92 6.01
C ASN A 95 5.10 4.22 7.15
N ASP A 96 5.42 3.76 8.36
CA ASP A 96 4.53 3.89 9.51
C ASP A 96 5.21 4.70 10.64
N PRO A 97 4.75 5.93 10.95
CA PRO A 97 5.39 6.79 11.93
C PRO A 97 5.31 6.25 13.37
N ARG A 98 4.34 5.38 13.66
CA ARG A 98 4.15 4.77 14.98
C ARG A 98 4.82 3.43 15.15
N ALA A 99 5.21 2.78 14.04
CA ALA A 99 5.75 1.43 14.04
C ALA A 99 7.28 1.42 14.14
N TRP A 100 7.80 0.29 14.66
CA TRP A 100 9.22 0.01 14.62
C TRP A 100 9.76 0.08 13.16
N PRO A 101 10.95 0.62 12.86
CA PRO A 101 12.03 0.97 13.80
C PRO A 101 12.04 2.42 14.32
N LEU A 102 11.28 3.34 13.75
CA LEU A 102 11.35 4.76 14.12
C LEU A 102 10.25 5.18 15.10
N GLY A 103 9.14 4.44 15.12
CA GLY A 103 8.01 4.72 15.99
C GLY A 103 8.21 4.20 17.42
N PRO A 104 7.34 4.62 18.34
CA PRO A 104 7.38 4.22 19.75
C PRO A 104 6.93 2.77 19.97
N ALA A 105 6.18 2.16 19.04
CA ALA A 105 5.73 0.78 19.18
C ALA A 105 6.90 -0.20 19.00
N GLY A 106 6.91 -1.24 19.82
CA GLY A 106 7.88 -2.33 19.71
C GLY A 106 7.69 -3.15 18.43
N PHE A 107 8.69 -3.96 18.09
CA PHE A 107 8.65 -4.79 16.88
C PHE A 107 7.38 -5.67 16.82
N TRP A 108 7.11 -6.44 17.88
CA TRP A 108 5.97 -7.36 17.92
C TRP A 108 4.62 -6.62 17.97
N GLU A 109 4.55 -5.50 18.68
CA GLU A 109 3.36 -4.64 18.71
C GLU A 109 3.03 -4.11 17.31
N SER A 110 4.05 -3.70 16.56
CA SER A 110 3.90 -3.25 15.18
C SER A 110 3.33 -4.34 14.26
N MET A 111 3.68 -5.62 14.49
CA MET A 111 3.23 -6.73 13.62
C MET A 111 1.76 -7.14 13.84
N VAL A 112 1.11 -6.73 14.93
CA VAL A 112 -0.32 -7.00 15.18
C VAL A 112 -1.23 -5.90 14.63
N LEU A 113 -0.68 -4.77 14.16
CA LEU A 113 -1.44 -3.69 13.53
C LEU A 113 -1.69 -4.04 12.05
N PRO A 114 -2.97 -4.14 11.59
CA PRO A 114 -3.28 -4.57 10.22
C PRO A 114 -2.63 -3.70 9.15
N ASP A 115 -2.66 -2.37 9.33
CA ASP A 115 -2.08 -1.42 8.36
C ASP A 115 -0.56 -1.61 8.24
N VAL A 116 0.14 -1.74 9.38
CA VAL A 116 1.57 -2.01 9.41
C VAL A 116 1.89 -3.34 8.73
N LEU A 117 1.09 -4.38 9.01
CA LEU A 117 1.29 -5.71 8.40
C LEU A 117 1.12 -5.64 6.88
N GLN A 118 0.11 -4.94 6.36
CA GLN A 118 -0.06 -4.74 4.92
C GLN A 118 1.16 -4.06 4.30
N HIS A 119 1.68 -3.03 4.93
CA HIS A 119 2.90 -2.35 4.46
C HIS A 119 4.12 -3.27 4.49
N ARG A 120 4.27 -4.12 5.52
CA ARG A 120 5.37 -5.12 5.58
C ARG A 120 5.26 -6.15 4.46
N VAL A 121 4.06 -6.63 4.17
CA VAL A 121 3.81 -7.53 3.02
C VAL A 121 4.16 -6.82 1.70
N THR A 122 3.77 -5.57 1.53
CA THR A 122 4.13 -4.76 0.36
C THR A 122 5.65 -4.61 0.23
N VAL A 123 6.38 -4.37 1.32
CA VAL A 123 7.85 -4.33 1.31
C VAL A 123 8.45 -5.64 0.82
N LEU A 124 7.96 -6.80 1.28
CA LEU A 124 8.41 -8.10 0.81
C LEU A 124 8.12 -8.30 -0.69
N LEU A 125 6.97 -7.85 -1.17
CA LEU A 125 6.63 -7.86 -2.60
C LEU A 125 7.62 -7.02 -3.41
N VAL A 126 7.94 -5.82 -2.95
CA VAL A 126 8.90 -4.90 -3.61
C VAL A 126 10.31 -5.51 -3.64
N VAL A 127 10.75 -6.15 -2.55
CA VAL A 127 12.03 -6.90 -2.52
C VAL A 127 12.02 -8.03 -3.55
N ALA A 128 10.93 -8.81 -3.60
CA ALA A 128 10.80 -9.89 -4.57
C ALA A 128 10.83 -9.37 -6.01
N LEU A 129 10.10 -8.29 -6.32
CA LEU A 129 10.15 -7.61 -7.62
C LEU A 129 11.60 -7.25 -8.00
N GLY A 130 12.32 -6.60 -7.10
CA GLY A 130 13.70 -6.17 -7.34
C GLY A 130 14.64 -7.34 -7.62
N ILE A 131 14.63 -8.34 -6.75
CA ILE A 131 15.55 -9.48 -6.85
C ILE A 131 15.25 -10.34 -8.08
N PHE A 132 13.98 -10.75 -8.27
CA PHE A 132 13.63 -11.64 -9.39
C PHE A 132 13.88 -10.98 -10.73
N GLU A 133 13.42 -9.73 -10.92
CA GLU A 133 13.62 -9.05 -12.19
C GLU A 133 15.11 -8.78 -12.47
N TRP A 134 15.89 -8.39 -11.46
CA TRP A 134 17.33 -8.21 -11.61
C TRP A 134 18.04 -9.50 -12.03
N LEU A 135 17.74 -10.63 -11.34
CA LEU A 135 18.35 -11.93 -11.65
C LEU A 135 17.97 -12.44 -13.05
N VAL A 136 16.75 -12.14 -13.51
CA VAL A 136 16.33 -12.44 -14.89
C VAL A 136 17.14 -11.61 -15.89
N ARG A 137 17.29 -10.29 -15.65
CA ARG A 137 17.98 -9.37 -16.56
C ARG A 137 19.47 -9.63 -16.68
N ILE A 138 20.13 -10.08 -15.62
CA ILE A 138 21.55 -10.46 -15.67
C ILE A 138 21.77 -11.90 -16.14
N GLY A 139 20.69 -12.63 -16.49
CA GLY A 139 20.78 -14.00 -17.03
C GLY A 139 21.08 -15.09 -16.00
N ARG A 140 20.92 -14.83 -14.70
CA ARG A 140 21.07 -15.83 -13.64
C ARG A 140 19.83 -16.74 -13.53
N LEU A 141 18.64 -16.21 -13.78
CA LEU A 141 17.39 -16.98 -13.85
C LEU A 141 17.01 -17.16 -15.32
N THR A 142 17.42 -18.27 -15.91
CA THR A 142 17.24 -18.54 -17.36
C THR A 142 15.94 -19.28 -17.69
N ARG A 143 15.35 -20.01 -16.74
CA ARG A 143 14.11 -20.76 -16.97
C ARG A 143 12.96 -19.83 -17.35
N PRO A 144 12.17 -20.12 -18.40
CA PRO A 144 11.10 -19.24 -18.88
C PRO A 144 10.08 -18.83 -17.81
N ARG A 145 9.78 -19.72 -16.86
CA ARG A 145 8.84 -19.46 -15.76
C ARG A 145 9.27 -18.29 -14.88
N TRP A 146 10.58 -18.07 -14.66
CA TRP A 146 11.06 -16.98 -13.84
C TRP A 146 10.87 -15.60 -14.48
N ARG A 147 10.81 -15.55 -15.82
CA ARG A 147 10.51 -14.32 -16.55
C ARG A 147 9.11 -13.80 -16.28
N LEU A 148 8.21 -14.68 -15.80
CA LEU A 148 6.84 -14.31 -15.44
C LEU A 148 6.71 -13.75 -14.02
N ALA A 149 7.77 -13.80 -13.21
CA ALA A 149 7.72 -13.28 -11.83
C ALA A 149 7.38 -11.78 -11.82
N PHE A 150 8.08 -10.98 -12.61
CA PHE A 150 7.84 -9.53 -12.67
C PHE A 150 6.40 -9.18 -13.09
N PRO A 151 5.85 -9.66 -14.23
CA PRO A 151 4.49 -9.34 -14.61
C PRO A 151 3.44 -9.83 -13.61
N LEU A 152 3.62 -10.99 -13.00
CA LEU A 152 2.69 -11.50 -11.98
C LEU A 152 2.73 -10.65 -10.71
N LEU A 153 3.92 -10.29 -10.23
CA LEU A 153 4.07 -9.45 -9.05
C LEU A 153 3.54 -8.02 -9.28
N CYS A 154 3.71 -7.46 -10.49
CA CYS A 154 3.11 -6.17 -10.84
C CYS A 154 1.59 -6.23 -10.87
N ALA A 155 1.01 -7.27 -11.48
CA ALA A 155 -0.43 -7.47 -11.51
C ALA A 155 -1.01 -7.68 -10.10
N THR A 156 -0.33 -8.47 -9.26
CA THR A 156 -0.72 -8.68 -7.85
C THR A 156 -0.63 -7.38 -7.05
N GLY A 157 0.47 -6.64 -7.18
CA GLY A 157 0.64 -5.36 -6.51
C GLY A 157 -0.42 -4.33 -6.94
N GLY A 158 -0.73 -4.27 -8.24
CA GLY A 158 -1.80 -3.42 -8.77
C GLY A 158 -3.18 -3.83 -8.24
N ALA A 159 -3.47 -5.13 -8.18
CA ALA A 159 -4.74 -5.63 -7.64
C ALA A 159 -4.86 -5.33 -6.14
N VAL A 160 -3.79 -5.51 -5.36
CA VAL A 160 -3.76 -5.15 -3.93
C VAL A 160 -4.00 -3.66 -3.76
N LEU A 161 -3.38 -2.82 -4.59
CA LEU A 161 -3.57 -1.37 -4.52
C LEU A 161 -5.01 -0.94 -4.88
N LEU A 162 -5.64 -1.59 -5.87
CA LEU A 162 -7.03 -1.34 -6.24
C LEU A 162 -8.05 -1.80 -5.18
N THR A 163 -7.67 -2.77 -4.34
CA THR A 163 -8.52 -3.29 -3.26
C THR A 163 -8.18 -2.71 -1.90
N HIS A 164 -7.11 -1.89 -1.83
CA HIS A 164 -6.70 -1.23 -0.60
C HIS A 164 -7.62 -0.04 -0.33
N SER A 165 -8.50 -0.19 0.65
CA SER A 165 -9.33 0.92 1.13
C SER A 165 -8.71 1.52 2.39
N HIS A 166 -8.56 2.82 2.38
CA HIS A 166 -8.29 3.57 3.60
C HIS A 166 -9.63 3.85 4.27
N ALA A 167 -9.90 3.19 5.41
CA ALA A 167 -11.03 3.54 6.26
C ALA A 167 -10.75 4.92 6.90
N MET A 168 -10.95 5.97 6.14
CA MET A 168 -10.78 7.34 6.60
C MET A 168 -12.17 7.96 6.86
N PHE A 169 -12.31 8.58 8.01
CA PHE A 169 -13.55 9.31 8.36
C PHE A 169 -13.66 10.68 7.66
N ASN A 170 -12.63 11.07 6.88
CA ASN A 170 -12.62 12.32 6.13
C ASN A 170 -12.79 12.04 4.63
N LEU A 171 -13.97 12.31 4.11
CA LEU A 171 -14.36 12.08 2.71
C LEU A 171 -13.42 12.76 1.69
N LYS A 172 -12.88 13.93 2.00
CA LYS A 172 -11.96 14.64 1.10
C LYS A 172 -10.64 13.91 0.97
N SER A 173 -10.04 13.53 2.09
CA SER A 173 -8.74 12.81 2.09
C SER A 173 -8.88 11.41 1.49
N GLU A 174 -9.99 10.71 1.78
CA GLU A 174 -10.32 9.42 1.17
C GLU A 174 -10.43 9.54 -0.35
N PHE A 175 -11.17 10.53 -0.84
CA PHE A 175 -11.31 10.81 -2.28
C PHE A 175 -9.97 11.12 -2.95
N LEU A 176 -9.14 11.98 -2.36
CA LEU A 176 -7.81 12.32 -2.91
C LEU A 176 -6.87 11.12 -2.95
N ALA A 177 -6.88 10.30 -1.89
CA ALA A 177 -6.12 9.06 -1.86
C ALA A 177 -6.61 8.10 -2.96
N GLU A 178 -7.91 7.91 -3.12
CA GLU A 178 -8.48 7.00 -4.11
C GLU A 178 -8.25 7.46 -5.54
N VAL A 179 -8.39 8.76 -5.82
CA VAL A 179 -8.11 9.36 -7.15
C VAL A 179 -6.65 9.13 -7.58
N SER A 180 -5.72 9.03 -6.65
CA SER A 180 -4.31 8.74 -6.97
C SER A 180 -4.01 7.24 -6.98
N HIS A 181 -4.55 6.46 -6.05
CA HIS A 181 -4.27 5.02 -5.94
C HIS A 181 -4.91 4.20 -7.06
N ALA A 182 -6.14 4.53 -7.49
CA ALA A 182 -6.80 3.81 -8.57
C ALA A 182 -6.03 3.88 -9.91
N PRO A 183 -5.58 5.05 -10.41
CA PRO A 183 -4.73 5.10 -11.60
C PRO A 183 -3.42 4.34 -11.43
N MET A 184 -2.75 4.44 -10.28
CA MET A 184 -1.51 3.70 -10.02
C MET A 184 -1.74 2.19 -10.08
N GLY A 185 -2.83 1.69 -9.48
CA GLY A 185 -3.21 0.29 -9.56
C GLY A 185 -3.48 -0.18 -10.99
N ILE A 186 -4.21 0.62 -11.78
CA ILE A 186 -4.48 0.35 -13.18
C ILE A 186 -3.16 0.28 -13.98
N PHE A 187 -2.27 1.26 -13.81
CA PHE A 187 -0.97 1.25 -14.50
C PHE A 187 -0.08 0.08 -14.05
N ALA A 188 -0.15 -0.34 -12.78
CA ALA A 188 0.59 -1.51 -12.32
C ALA A 188 0.08 -2.82 -12.97
N VAL A 189 -1.24 -2.96 -13.14
CA VAL A 189 -1.84 -4.07 -13.89
C VAL A 189 -1.44 -4.02 -15.37
N LEU A 190 -1.52 -2.83 -16.01
CA LEU A 190 -1.10 -2.62 -17.40
C LEU A 190 0.39 -2.92 -17.59
N MET A 191 1.24 -2.56 -16.63
CA MET A 191 2.65 -2.89 -16.62
C MET A 191 2.87 -4.41 -16.60
N GLY A 192 2.19 -5.11 -15.70
CA GLY A 192 2.24 -6.57 -15.65
C GLY A 192 1.76 -7.21 -16.96
N TRP A 193 0.61 -6.76 -17.47
CA TRP A 193 0.02 -7.27 -18.71
C TRP A 193 0.92 -6.97 -19.94
N GLY A 194 1.38 -5.74 -20.09
CA GLY A 194 2.27 -5.36 -21.20
C GLY A 194 3.57 -6.18 -21.21
N ARG A 195 4.18 -6.37 -20.03
CA ARG A 195 5.39 -7.21 -19.91
C ARG A 195 5.10 -8.69 -20.22
N TRP A 196 3.96 -9.21 -19.77
CA TRP A 196 3.55 -10.58 -20.06
C TRP A 196 3.36 -10.82 -21.56
N ILE A 197 2.68 -9.91 -22.27
CA ILE A 197 2.49 -9.98 -23.72
C ILE A 197 3.85 -9.87 -24.43
N GLU A 198 4.70 -8.92 -24.07
CA GLU A 198 6.04 -8.76 -24.63
C GLU A 198 6.84 -10.07 -24.60
N LEU A 199 6.73 -10.83 -23.50
CA LEU A 199 7.42 -12.12 -23.34
C LEU A 199 6.85 -13.26 -24.17
N ARG A 200 5.63 -13.09 -24.72
CA ARG A 200 4.90 -14.12 -25.51
C ARG A 200 4.93 -13.87 -27.01
N LEU A 201 5.10 -12.64 -27.42
CA LEU A 201 5.08 -12.26 -28.83
C LEU A 201 6.49 -12.37 -29.46
N PRO A 202 6.54 -12.61 -30.79
CA PRO A 202 7.76 -12.45 -31.57
C PRO A 202 8.34 -11.02 -31.42
N GLU A 203 9.63 -10.88 -31.62
CA GLU A 203 10.35 -9.61 -31.41
C GLU A 203 9.73 -8.42 -32.18
N ALA A 204 9.28 -8.66 -33.41
CA ALA A 204 8.67 -7.63 -34.24
C ALA A 204 7.37 -7.06 -33.64
N GLU A 205 6.56 -7.90 -32.98
CA GLU A 205 5.26 -7.56 -32.41
C GLU A 205 5.36 -7.14 -30.92
N SER A 206 6.46 -7.49 -30.27
CA SER A 206 6.68 -7.24 -28.84
C SER A 206 7.02 -5.77 -28.50
N ARG A 207 7.29 -4.94 -29.51
CA ARG A 207 7.70 -3.53 -29.30
C ARG A 207 6.63 -2.71 -28.59
N ALA A 208 5.38 -2.76 -29.05
CA ALA A 208 4.29 -1.95 -28.50
C ALA A 208 3.97 -2.35 -27.03
N PRO A 209 3.74 -3.64 -26.69
CA PRO A 209 3.59 -4.06 -25.30
C PRO A 209 4.77 -3.69 -24.41
N GLY A 210 5.97 -3.74 -24.95
CA GLY A 210 7.17 -3.32 -24.25
C GLY A 210 7.18 -1.84 -23.89
N TRP A 211 6.72 -0.94 -24.77
CA TRP A 211 6.55 0.46 -24.44
C TRP A 211 5.42 0.68 -23.44
N VAL A 212 4.31 -0.08 -23.55
CA VAL A 212 3.19 0.03 -22.61
C VAL A 212 3.66 -0.17 -21.17
N TRP A 213 4.38 -1.25 -20.86
CA TRP A 213 4.80 -1.50 -19.50
C TRP A 213 5.83 -0.48 -18.98
N SER A 214 6.79 -0.08 -19.82
CA SER A 214 7.83 0.86 -19.39
C SER A 214 7.28 2.28 -19.18
N LEU A 215 6.33 2.71 -20.02
CA LEU A 215 5.66 3.99 -19.85
C LEU A 215 4.68 3.97 -18.67
N SER A 216 3.94 2.88 -18.45
CA SER A 216 3.10 2.71 -17.26
C SER A 216 3.92 2.84 -15.97
N PHE A 217 5.15 2.28 -15.96
CA PHE A 217 6.06 2.41 -14.83
C PHE A 217 6.45 3.87 -14.56
N LEU A 218 6.78 4.60 -15.62
CA LEU A 218 7.11 6.03 -15.55
C LEU A 218 5.91 6.86 -15.04
N LEU A 219 4.69 6.54 -15.51
CA LEU A 219 3.46 7.22 -15.10
C LEU A 219 3.13 6.99 -13.64
N ILE A 220 3.30 5.77 -13.12
CA ILE A 220 3.14 5.50 -11.69
C ILE A 220 4.08 6.40 -10.88
N GLY A 221 5.34 6.49 -11.28
CA GLY A 221 6.31 7.38 -10.62
C GLY A 221 5.90 8.85 -10.68
N ALA A 222 5.37 9.32 -11.80
CA ALA A 222 4.89 10.69 -11.96
C ALA A 222 3.66 10.99 -11.08
N ILE A 223 2.72 10.03 -10.97
CA ILE A 223 1.56 10.15 -10.08
C ILE A 223 2.02 10.24 -8.62
N LEU A 224 2.94 9.36 -8.20
CA LEU A 224 3.51 9.40 -6.85
C LEU A 224 4.21 10.73 -6.54
N LEU A 225 4.93 11.30 -7.50
CA LEU A 225 5.58 12.61 -7.35
C LEU A 225 4.60 13.77 -7.26
N SER A 226 3.40 13.61 -7.80
CA SER A 226 2.34 14.62 -7.76
C SER A 226 1.29 14.35 -6.67
N TYR A 227 1.50 13.34 -5.83
CA TYR A 227 0.55 12.93 -4.81
C TYR A 227 0.24 14.05 -3.83
N ARG A 228 -1.04 14.23 -3.54
CA ARG A 228 -1.57 15.19 -2.56
C ARG A 228 -2.69 14.53 -1.76
N GLU A 229 -2.74 14.84 -0.48
CA GLU A 229 -3.71 14.27 0.44
C GLU A 229 -4.50 15.37 1.21
N ALA A 230 -4.04 16.60 1.18
CA ALA A 230 -4.64 17.76 1.85
C ALA A 230 -5.13 18.84 0.88
#